data_04fce35b5895d4e233b1def250b9227e
#
_entry.id   04fce35b5895d4e233b1def250b9227e
#
_cell.length_a   1.000
_cell.length_b   1.000
_cell.length_c   1.000
_cell.angle_alpha   90.00
_cell.angle_beta   90.00
_cell.angle_gamma   90.00
#
_symmetry.space_group_name_H-M   'P 1'
#
loop_
_entity.id
_entity.type
_entity.pdbx_description
1 polymer ?
#
loop_
_entity_poly.entity_id
_entity_poly.type
_entity_poly.pdbx_seq_one_letter_code
_entity_poly.pdbx_strand_id
1 'polypeptide(L)'
;MKKIAIIHGQLQNGVQKRAVEELSSVLLEYTLEYPICLEYDEGRELSDHICIYIGTKQSNPYICRTSQNTLSSEEEYFIRVRDNVVTIEGYDDAGVLYGALDFYNKYIVKYEHPDTDAYWVNFLAKDELPDFEYGSAPSVKERGLWTWGHVIYDYRGYLDNMMKLKMNRVIIWNDFLPTNAKEIVEYAHSRNIKVIWGYAWLWDTNCNRFDLKNLEGYSEEIFAKYEAEYTKVGGDGIYFQTFTELPNDNIDGVIIAEAAAKFVNRTVALFYEKYPDMEIQFGLHATSVKNRLEFIKTVDKRVSIVWEDCGSFPFSYVPNDVASFDATNELIKTISQLRGDDDRFGVVTKGLVKLDWTQFEHPTGAQCIGVCSERMRKNRIERKSRIWRYIQACWLTNADKAYEMTQEMCRIKNGDFCVFALVEDGMFEENIMYPVALYSEMLWNCRGDVKALMSEVALRDYVCFA
;
A
#
# COMPACT_ATOMS: atom_id res chain seq x y z
N MET A 1 13.63 -30.24 22.78
CA MET A 1 13.06 -29.30 21.80
C MET A 1 14.11 -29.03 20.75
N LYS A 2 13.80 -29.19 19.47
CA LYS A 2 14.74 -28.87 18.39
C LYS A 2 14.93 -27.36 18.32
N LYS A 3 16.14 -26.91 18.11
CA LYS A 3 16.46 -25.50 17.84
C LYS A 3 15.99 -25.11 16.45
N ILE A 4 15.87 -23.82 16.19
CA ILE A 4 15.45 -23.32 14.87
C ILE A 4 16.62 -22.66 14.17
N ALA A 5 16.77 -22.96 12.89
CA ALA A 5 17.73 -22.33 12.01
C ALA A 5 17.02 -21.70 10.82
N ILE A 6 17.16 -20.39 10.64
CA ILE A 6 16.78 -19.68 9.40
C ILE A 6 17.99 -19.69 8.48
N ILE A 7 17.84 -20.33 7.33
CA ILE A 7 18.92 -20.52 6.35
C ILE A 7 18.59 -19.70 5.11
N HIS A 8 19.27 -18.58 4.99
CA HIS A 8 19.12 -17.68 3.86
C HIS A 8 20.25 -17.86 2.84
N GLY A 9 20.07 -17.39 1.63
CA GLY A 9 21.13 -17.25 0.66
C GLY A 9 21.92 -15.95 0.86
N GLN A 10 22.57 -15.50 -0.20
CA GLN A 10 23.26 -14.22 -0.14
C GLN A 10 22.23 -13.07 -0.02
N LEU A 11 22.26 -12.35 1.08
CA LEU A 11 21.39 -11.19 1.31
C LEU A 11 21.92 -9.95 0.56
N GLN A 12 21.43 -9.76 -0.66
CA GLN A 12 21.93 -8.70 -1.55
C GLN A 12 21.31 -7.33 -1.29
N ASN A 13 20.12 -7.29 -0.67
CA ASN A 13 19.38 -6.05 -0.45
C ASN A 13 18.61 -6.01 0.87
N GLY A 14 18.04 -4.84 1.18
CA GLY A 14 17.32 -4.58 2.42
C GLY A 14 16.03 -5.39 2.57
N VAL A 15 15.35 -5.75 1.48
CA VAL A 15 14.07 -6.47 1.50
C VAL A 15 14.26 -7.92 1.96
N GLN A 16 15.22 -8.66 1.40
CA GLN A 16 15.52 -10.02 1.86
C GLN A 16 16.02 -10.04 3.31
N LYS A 17 16.86 -9.07 3.68
CA LYS A 17 17.30 -8.92 5.06
C LYS A 17 16.10 -8.69 5.99
N ARG A 18 15.17 -7.84 5.60
CA ARG A 18 13.95 -7.59 6.36
C ARG A 18 13.08 -8.85 6.49
N ALA A 19 12.96 -9.66 5.44
CA ALA A 19 12.24 -10.93 5.52
C ALA A 19 12.80 -11.88 6.59
N VAL A 20 14.13 -11.99 6.68
CA VAL A 20 14.80 -12.79 7.71
C VAL A 20 14.58 -12.18 9.11
N GLU A 21 14.65 -10.87 9.26
CA GLU A 21 14.41 -10.16 10.53
C GLU A 21 12.98 -10.36 11.02
N GLU A 22 11.98 -10.21 10.16
CA GLU A 22 10.57 -10.44 10.50
C GLU A 22 10.33 -11.88 10.94
N LEU A 23 10.82 -12.84 10.15
CA LEU A 23 10.70 -14.25 10.48
C LEU A 23 11.37 -14.59 11.82
N SER A 24 12.57 -14.04 12.06
CA SER A 24 13.30 -14.23 13.31
C SER A 24 12.53 -13.64 14.51
N SER A 25 11.94 -12.46 14.34
CA SER A 25 11.17 -11.80 15.38
C SER A 25 9.94 -12.60 15.77
N VAL A 26 9.18 -13.04 14.77
CA VAL A 26 7.98 -13.87 14.99
C VAL A 26 8.33 -15.19 15.68
N LEU A 27 9.37 -15.87 15.20
CA LEU A 27 9.78 -17.14 15.81
C LEU A 27 10.25 -16.97 17.26
N LEU A 28 10.97 -15.89 17.55
CA LEU A 28 11.36 -15.56 18.93
C LEU A 28 10.12 -15.35 19.83
N GLU A 29 9.12 -14.63 19.34
CA GLU A 29 7.89 -14.36 20.08
C GLU A 29 7.15 -15.65 20.43
N TYR A 30 7.04 -16.59 19.47
CA TYR A 30 6.33 -17.85 19.66
C TYR A 30 7.13 -18.94 20.35
N THR A 31 8.44 -18.92 20.28
CA THR A 31 9.30 -20.00 20.84
C THR A 31 10.07 -19.56 22.08
N LEU A 32 10.16 -18.25 22.35
CA LEU A 32 10.99 -17.63 23.37
C LEU A 32 12.50 -17.97 23.22
N GLU A 33 12.89 -18.50 22.05
CA GLU A 33 14.28 -18.81 21.72
C GLU A 33 14.68 -18.08 20.43
N TYR A 34 15.84 -17.46 20.43
CA TYR A 34 16.39 -16.84 19.23
C TYR A 34 16.71 -17.90 18.19
N PRO A 35 16.10 -17.88 17.01
CA PRO A 35 16.54 -18.73 15.92
C PRO A 35 17.96 -18.31 15.49
N ILE A 36 18.79 -19.27 15.10
CA ILE A 36 20.07 -18.93 14.48
C ILE A 36 19.82 -18.55 13.02
N CYS A 37 20.44 -17.46 12.55
CA CYS A 37 20.38 -17.03 11.15
C CYS A 37 21.72 -17.32 10.47
N LEU A 38 21.68 -18.09 9.40
CA LEU A 38 22.88 -18.61 8.73
C LEU A 38 22.78 -18.41 7.22
N GLU A 39 23.89 -18.04 6.60
CA GLU A 39 24.01 -18.16 5.17
C GLU A 39 24.15 -19.67 4.79
N TYR A 40 23.50 -20.04 3.68
CA TYR A 40 23.50 -21.42 3.22
C TYR A 40 24.91 -21.94 2.95
N ASP A 41 25.22 -23.08 3.55
CA ASP A 41 26.48 -23.83 3.37
C ASP A 41 26.13 -25.30 3.25
N GLU A 42 26.52 -25.93 2.11
CA GLU A 42 26.20 -27.32 1.80
C GLU A 42 26.85 -28.33 2.76
N GLY A 43 27.99 -27.97 3.32
CA GLY A 43 28.73 -28.84 4.26
C GLY A 43 28.26 -28.78 5.69
N ARG A 44 27.28 -27.94 6.01
CA ARG A 44 26.80 -27.71 7.38
C ARG A 44 25.71 -28.71 7.76
N GLU A 45 25.99 -29.52 8.77
CA GLU A 45 24.99 -30.41 9.37
C GLU A 45 24.18 -29.68 10.46
N LEU A 46 22.86 -29.75 10.35
CA LEU A 46 21.87 -29.14 11.29
C LEU A 46 20.83 -30.17 11.73
N SER A 47 21.25 -31.38 12.06
CA SER A 47 20.39 -32.52 12.42
C SER A 47 19.48 -32.23 13.66
N ASP A 48 19.96 -31.36 14.55
CA ASP A 48 19.22 -31.00 15.79
C ASP A 48 18.32 -29.78 15.62
N HIS A 49 18.21 -29.23 14.39
CA HIS A 49 17.44 -28.03 14.12
C HIS A 49 16.24 -28.31 13.23
N ILE A 50 15.19 -27.54 13.41
CA ILE A 50 14.17 -27.29 12.40
C ILE A 50 14.77 -26.26 11.43
N CYS A 51 14.92 -26.63 10.17
CA CYS A 51 15.52 -25.77 9.16
C CYS A 51 14.46 -25.04 8.38
N ILE A 52 14.56 -23.71 8.31
CA ILE A 52 13.69 -22.83 7.51
C ILE A 52 14.56 -22.20 6.42
N TYR A 53 14.43 -22.72 5.20
CA TYR A 53 15.13 -22.18 4.02
C TYR A 53 14.30 -21.07 3.40
N ILE A 54 14.88 -19.87 3.27
CA ILE A 54 14.21 -18.69 2.77
C ILE A 54 15.01 -18.00 1.65
N GLY A 55 14.34 -17.57 0.60
CA GLY A 55 14.95 -16.84 -0.52
C GLY A 55 14.25 -17.08 -1.85
N THR A 56 14.89 -16.63 -2.93
CA THR A 56 14.51 -16.94 -4.31
C THR A 56 15.39 -18.08 -4.85
N LYS A 57 15.06 -18.63 -6.03
CA LYS A 57 15.95 -19.57 -6.72
C LYS A 57 17.31 -18.97 -7.06
N GLN A 58 17.38 -17.65 -7.25
CA GLN A 58 18.63 -16.95 -7.55
C GLN A 58 19.48 -16.72 -6.30
N SER A 59 18.84 -16.42 -5.17
CA SER A 59 19.56 -16.04 -3.95
C SER A 59 19.90 -17.22 -3.06
N ASN A 60 19.11 -18.31 -3.04
CA ASN A 60 19.30 -19.44 -2.14
C ASN A 60 19.57 -20.75 -2.91
N PRO A 61 20.81 -21.31 -2.87
CA PRO A 61 21.14 -22.52 -3.59
C PRO A 61 20.36 -23.78 -3.18
N TYR A 62 19.89 -23.87 -1.94
CA TYR A 62 19.01 -24.96 -1.52
C TYR A 62 17.69 -24.91 -2.26
N ILE A 63 17.04 -23.74 -2.29
CA ILE A 63 15.76 -23.53 -2.99
C ILE A 63 15.95 -23.81 -4.49
N CYS A 64 17.05 -23.31 -5.08
CA CYS A 64 17.36 -23.55 -6.49
C CYS A 64 17.39 -25.04 -6.85
N ARG A 65 17.94 -25.90 -5.98
CA ARG A 65 18.09 -27.33 -6.23
C ARG A 65 16.84 -28.15 -5.89
N THR A 66 16.09 -27.74 -4.88
CA THR A 66 15.01 -28.56 -4.33
C THR A 66 13.62 -28.15 -4.79
N SER A 67 13.45 -26.90 -5.19
CA SER A 67 12.14 -26.40 -5.61
C SER A 67 11.78 -26.82 -7.02
N GLN A 68 10.60 -27.43 -7.17
CA GLN A 68 9.96 -27.73 -8.43
C GLN A 68 8.88 -26.72 -8.82
N ASN A 69 8.67 -25.69 -8.00
CA ASN A 69 7.64 -24.68 -8.27
C ASN A 69 8.02 -23.83 -9.48
N THR A 70 7.01 -23.35 -10.20
CA THR A 70 7.15 -22.36 -11.24
C THR A 70 6.36 -21.12 -10.81
N LEU A 71 7.04 -20.22 -10.10
CA LEU A 71 6.50 -18.90 -9.79
C LEU A 71 6.64 -18.04 -11.04
N SER A 72 5.65 -17.21 -11.33
CA SER A 72 5.51 -16.54 -12.63
C SER A 72 5.20 -15.04 -12.56
N SER A 73 4.90 -14.52 -11.37
CA SER A 73 4.53 -13.11 -11.20
C SER A 73 5.28 -12.43 -10.06
N GLU A 74 5.47 -11.14 -10.19
CA GLU A 74 6.02 -10.30 -9.13
C GLU A 74 5.25 -10.49 -7.82
N GLU A 75 5.97 -10.48 -6.69
CA GLU A 75 5.46 -10.65 -5.34
C GLU A 75 4.84 -12.04 -5.04
N GLU A 76 4.86 -12.96 -6.00
CA GLU A 76 4.40 -14.34 -5.79
C GLU A 76 5.36 -15.10 -4.88
N TYR A 77 4.82 -15.93 -4.00
CA TYR A 77 5.57 -16.78 -3.11
C TYR A 77 4.93 -18.16 -2.95
N PHE A 78 5.74 -19.10 -2.45
CA PHE A 78 5.30 -20.44 -2.09
C PHE A 78 5.94 -20.88 -0.77
N ILE A 79 5.12 -21.41 0.14
CA ILE A 79 5.52 -21.95 1.43
C ILE A 79 5.30 -23.45 1.40
N ARG A 80 6.30 -24.23 1.81
CA ARG A 80 6.18 -25.67 1.99
C ARG A 80 6.74 -26.08 3.34
N VAL A 81 5.99 -26.91 4.07
CA VAL A 81 6.48 -27.62 5.24
C VAL A 81 6.34 -29.11 4.96
N ARG A 82 7.45 -29.83 5.00
CA ARG A 82 7.51 -31.26 4.78
C ARG A 82 8.73 -31.87 5.47
N ASP A 83 8.55 -33.02 6.13
CA ASP A 83 9.63 -33.75 6.81
C ASP A 83 10.42 -32.85 7.80
N ASN A 84 9.75 -31.98 8.53
CA ASN A 84 10.34 -30.99 9.44
C ASN A 84 11.24 -29.93 8.77
N VAL A 85 11.16 -29.79 7.47
CA VAL A 85 11.84 -28.73 6.71
C VAL A 85 10.79 -27.72 6.23
N VAL A 86 11.08 -26.46 6.48
CA VAL A 86 10.28 -25.34 5.97
C VAL A 86 11.02 -24.69 4.80
N THR A 87 10.31 -24.43 3.72
CA THR A 87 10.83 -23.67 2.58
C THR A 87 9.91 -22.49 2.30
N ILE A 88 10.47 -21.29 2.26
CA ILE A 88 9.78 -20.05 1.89
C ILE A 88 10.45 -19.51 0.63
N GLU A 89 9.83 -19.71 -0.51
CA GLU A 89 10.32 -19.34 -1.83
C GLU A 89 9.55 -18.13 -2.36
N GLY A 90 10.25 -17.08 -2.78
CA GLY A 90 9.68 -15.96 -3.52
C GLY A 90 10.08 -15.97 -4.99
N TYR A 91 9.20 -15.45 -5.87
CA TYR A 91 9.56 -15.13 -7.25
C TYR A 91 10.67 -14.06 -7.28
N ASP A 92 10.51 -13.06 -6.44
CA ASP A 92 11.41 -11.95 -6.21
C ASP A 92 11.60 -11.70 -4.69
N ASP A 93 12.33 -10.65 -4.35
CA ASP A 93 12.62 -10.30 -2.95
C ASP A 93 11.36 -9.91 -2.18
N ALA A 94 10.38 -9.31 -2.85
CA ALA A 94 9.08 -8.98 -2.27
C ALA A 94 8.28 -10.25 -1.95
N GLY A 95 8.27 -11.22 -2.87
CA GLY A 95 7.67 -12.55 -2.62
C GLY A 95 8.31 -13.25 -1.44
N VAL A 96 9.63 -13.16 -1.26
CA VAL A 96 10.31 -13.70 -0.06
C VAL A 96 9.80 -13.03 1.22
N LEU A 97 9.69 -11.70 1.23
CA LEU A 97 9.19 -10.95 2.38
C LEU A 97 7.74 -11.32 2.71
N TYR A 98 6.87 -11.35 1.71
CA TYR A 98 5.45 -11.67 1.90
C TYR A 98 5.23 -13.13 2.26
N GLY A 99 6.06 -14.04 1.74
CA GLY A 99 6.07 -15.43 2.16
C GLY A 99 6.47 -15.60 3.63
N ALA A 100 7.46 -14.83 4.11
CA ALA A 100 7.84 -14.86 5.54
C ALA A 100 6.69 -14.35 6.44
N LEU A 101 6.02 -13.27 6.06
CA LEU A 101 4.86 -12.74 6.79
C LEU A 101 3.68 -13.72 6.79
N ASP A 102 3.40 -14.35 5.66
CA ASP A 102 2.30 -15.29 5.56
C ASP A 102 2.64 -16.70 6.11
N PHE A 103 3.90 -17.07 6.28
CA PHE A 103 4.26 -18.24 7.08
C PHE A 103 3.72 -18.11 8.50
N TYR A 104 3.83 -16.93 9.09
CA TYR A 104 3.17 -16.64 10.36
C TYR A 104 1.64 -16.69 10.23
N ASN A 105 1.06 -15.89 9.33
CA ASN A 105 -0.39 -15.72 9.23
C ASN A 105 -1.15 -17.00 8.81
N LYS A 106 -0.55 -17.86 7.99
CA LYS A 106 -1.22 -19.02 7.37
C LYS A 106 -0.83 -20.35 8.01
N TYR A 107 0.39 -20.46 8.54
CA TYR A 107 0.87 -21.71 9.13
C TYR A 107 0.93 -21.65 10.65
N ILE A 108 1.65 -20.70 11.24
CA ILE A 108 1.80 -20.64 12.70
C ILE A 108 0.43 -20.47 13.37
N VAL A 109 -0.33 -19.44 12.99
CA VAL A 109 -1.66 -19.14 13.54
C VAL A 109 -2.62 -20.30 13.36
N LYS A 110 -2.59 -21.01 12.23
CA LYS A 110 -3.48 -22.16 11.96
C LYS A 110 -3.28 -23.31 12.92
N TYR A 111 -2.06 -23.57 13.37
CA TYR A 111 -1.71 -24.70 14.23
C TYR A 111 -1.56 -24.35 15.70
N GLU A 112 -1.71 -23.08 16.01
CA GLU A 112 -1.85 -22.62 17.39
C GLU A 112 -3.27 -22.93 17.88
N HIS A 113 -3.37 -23.58 19.04
CA HIS A 113 -4.67 -23.91 19.62
C HIS A 113 -5.12 -22.80 20.57
N PRO A 114 -6.19 -22.05 20.24
CA PRO A 114 -6.69 -20.99 21.10
C PRO A 114 -7.31 -21.50 22.41
N ASP A 115 -7.62 -22.81 22.52
CA ASP A 115 -8.31 -23.41 23.65
C ASP A 115 -7.37 -24.06 24.69
N THR A 116 -6.08 -23.89 24.57
CA THR A 116 -5.17 -24.41 25.58
C THR A 116 -4.93 -23.36 26.66
N ASP A 117 -5.23 -23.67 27.91
CA ASP A 117 -4.83 -22.91 29.09
C ASP A 117 -3.29 -22.81 29.25
N ALA A 118 -2.54 -23.35 28.32
CA ALA A 118 -1.10 -23.23 28.26
C ALA A 118 -0.73 -21.83 27.77
N TYR A 119 -0.17 -21.04 28.63
CA TYR A 119 0.41 -19.71 28.34
C TYR A 119 1.39 -19.69 27.15
N TRP A 120 1.81 -20.86 26.69
CA TRP A 120 2.83 -21.06 25.68
C TRP A 120 2.54 -22.30 24.87
N VAL A 121 1.80 -22.18 23.81
CA VAL A 121 1.72 -23.23 22.79
C VAL A 121 2.83 -23.02 21.78
N ASN A 122 3.92 -23.69 22.04
CA ASN A 122 5.02 -23.73 21.11
C ASN A 122 4.71 -24.77 20.02
N PHE A 123 4.13 -24.37 18.89
CA PHE A 123 3.82 -25.30 17.82
C PHE A 123 5.07 -25.95 17.22
N LEU A 124 6.23 -25.27 17.24
CA LEU A 124 7.54 -25.79 16.82
C LEU A 124 8.14 -26.75 17.87
N ALA A 125 7.58 -26.84 19.08
CA ALA A 125 7.98 -27.85 20.06
C ALA A 125 7.46 -29.26 19.75
N LYS A 126 6.63 -29.41 18.74
CA LYS A 126 6.19 -30.72 18.25
C LYS A 126 7.38 -31.47 17.67
N ASP A 127 7.43 -32.78 17.89
CA ASP A 127 8.47 -33.62 17.30
C ASP A 127 8.38 -33.65 15.78
N GLU A 128 7.17 -33.45 15.23
CA GLU A 128 6.90 -33.40 13.80
C GLU A 128 6.02 -32.19 13.49
N LEU A 129 6.45 -31.39 12.50
CA LEU A 129 5.65 -30.31 11.95
C LEU A 129 4.58 -30.86 11.01
N PRO A 130 3.31 -30.40 11.10
CA PRO A 130 2.30 -30.76 10.13
C PRO A 130 2.70 -30.37 8.70
N ASP A 131 2.50 -31.28 7.75
CA ASP A 131 2.71 -30.98 6.33
C ASP A 131 1.79 -29.82 5.88
N PHE A 132 2.36 -28.92 5.09
CA PHE A 132 1.65 -27.74 4.61
C PHE A 132 2.22 -27.26 3.29
N GLU A 133 1.33 -26.86 2.39
CA GLU A 133 1.70 -26.16 1.16
C GLU A 133 0.74 -24.98 0.94
N TYR A 134 1.29 -23.82 0.65
CA TYR A 134 0.52 -22.62 0.35
C TYR A 134 1.27 -21.72 -0.60
N GLY A 135 0.63 -21.31 -1.69
CA GLY A 135 1.17 -20.35 -2.64
C GLY A 135 0.20 -19.20 -2.86
N SER A 136 0.71 -18.01 -3.04
CA SER A 136 -0.14 -16.82 -3.26
C SER A 136 0.60 -15.73 -4.04
N ALA A 137 -0.21 -14.93 -4.75
CA ALA A 137 0.21 -13.73 -5.44
C ALA A 137 -0.88 -12.66 -5.30
N PRO A 138 -0.54 -11.36 -5.40
CA PRO A 138 -1.52 -10.29 -5.25
C PRO A 138 -2.54 -10.28 -6.39
N SER A 139 -3.81 -10.03 -6.04
CA SER A 139 -4.87 -9.82 -7.03
C SER A 139 -4.83 -8.41 -7.63
N VAL A 140 -4.44 -7.42 -6.83
CA VAL A 140 -4.19 -6.04 -7.27
C VAL A 140 -2.69 -5.79 -7.19
N LYS A 141 -2.04 -5.41 -8.29
CA LYS A 141 -0.58 -5.26 -8.35
C LYS A 141 -0.07 -4.12 -7.49
N GLU A 142 -0.70 -2.97 -7.55
CA GLU A 142 -0.27 -1.77 -6.83
C GLU A 142 -1.27 -1.43 -5.72
N ARG A 143 -0.83 -1.61 -4.47
CA ARG A 143 -1.66 -1.48 -3.27
C ARG A 143 -0.97 -0.55 -2.30
N GLY A 144 -1.69 0.45 -1.81
CA GLY A 144 -1.01 1.39 -0.93
C GLY A 144 -1.92 2.33 -0.16
N LEU A 145 -1.27 3.27 0.49
CA LEU A 145 -1.91 4.35 1.22
C LEU A 145 -1.64 5.69 0.56
N TRP A 146 -2.67 6.51 0.53
CA TRP A 146 -2.60 7.91 0.13
C TRP A 146 -2.74 8.77 1.39
N THR A 147 -1.80 9.66 1.66
CA THR A 147 -1.80 10.43 2.90
C THR A 147 -1.16 11.80 2.75
N TRP A 148 -1.57 12.72 3.63
CA TRP A 148 -0.90 13.98 3.85
C TRP A 148 0.31 13.78 4.74
N GLY A 149 1.45 14.41 4.41
CA GLY A 149 2.68 14.22 5.17
C GLY A 149 2.55 14.53 6.65
N HIS A 150 1.78 15.56 7.02
CA HIS A 150 1.59 15.97 8.41
C HIS A 150 0.62 15.09 9.23
N VAL A 151 -0.09 14.15 8.64
CA VAL A 151 -0.90 13.17 9.38
C VAL A 151 -0.13 11.89 9.71
N ILE A 152 1.13 11.78 9.29
CA ILE A 152 2.03 10.71 9.69
C ILE A 152 2.79 11.16 10.94
N TYR A 153 2.55 10.50 12.07
CA TYR A 153 3.17 10.85 13.36
C TYR A 153 4.38 9.98 13.71
N ASP A 154 4.49 8.79 13.12
CA ASP A 154 5.66 7.91 13.15
C ASP A 154 5.81 7.22 11.79
N TYR A 155 6.72 7.71 10.97
CA TYR A 155 6.88 7.17 9.61
C TYR A 155 7.40 5.72 9.62
N ARG A 156 8.18 5.32 10.65
CA ARG A 156 8.67 3.96 10.74
C ARG A 156 7.56 2.98 11.06
N GLY A 157 6.79 3.26 12.10
CA GLY A 157 5.60 2.46 12.44
C GLY A 157 4.60 2.41 11.29
N TYR A 158 4.40 3.54 10.59
CA TYR A 158 3.51 3.62 9.44
C TYR A 158 3.94 2.68 8.31
N LEU A 159 5.21 2.73 7.90
CA LEU A 159 5.75 1.90 6.83
C LEU A 159 5.91 0.43 7.23
N ASP A 160 6.25 0.13 8.49
CA ASP A 160 6.29 -1.24 9.01
C ASP A 160 4.90 -1.88 8.98
N ASN A 161 3.86 -1.14 9.34
CA ASN A 161 2.48 -1.63 9.29
C ASN A 161 1.97 -1.79 7.84
N MET A 162 2.38 -0.91 6.93
CA MET A 162 2.12 -1.11 5.49
C MET A 162 2.77 -2.39 4.97
N MET A 163 4.01 -2.66 5.35
CA MET A 163 4.73 -3.89 4.99
C MET A 163 4.00 -5.13 5.50
N LYS A 164 3.60 -5.17 6.78
CA LYS A 164 2.83 -6.28 7.36
C LYS A 164 1.52 -6.54 6.62
N LEU A 165 0.93 -5.50 6.06
CA LEU A 165 -0.26 -5.57 5.22
C LEU A 165 0.05 -5.83 3.73
N LYS A 166 1.29 -6.12 3.36
CA LYS A 166 1.70 -6.38 1.97
C LYS A 166 1.33 -5.23 1.01
N MET A 167 1.33 -4.00 1.51
CA MET A 167 1.17 -2.79 0.71
C MET A 167 2.53 -2.36 0.14
N ASN A 168 2.57 -1.99 -1.13
CA ASN A 168 3.82 -1.75 -1.86
C ASN A 168 3.99 -0.31 -2.39
N ARG A 169 3.06 0.60 -2.04
CA ARG A 169 3.12 2.01 -2.46
C ARG A 169 2.64 2.93 -1.35
N VAL A 170 3.27 4.09 -1.19
CA VAL A 170 2.75 5.18 -0.37
C VAL A 170 2.80 6.48 -1.16
N ILE A 171 1.67 7.19 -1.22
CA ILE A 171 1.62 8.57 -1.69
C ILE A 171 1.70 9.47 -0.46
N ILE A 172 2.77 10.25 -0.37
CA ILE A 172 2.94 11.26 0.66
C ILE A 172 2.68 12.62 0.03
N TRP A 173 1.48 13.13 0.27
CA TRP A 173 1.09 14.46 -0.17
C TRP A 173 1.60 15.49 0.82
N ASN A 174 2.39 16.45 0.33
CA ASN A 174 2.83 17.58 1.11
C ASN A 174 3.20 18.74 0.17
N ASP A 175 2.81 19.95 0.49
CA ASP A 175 3.11 21.14 -0.31
C ASP A 175 4.61 21.45 -0.38
N PHE A 176 5.37 20.98 0.61
CA PHE A 176 6.82 21.13 0.72
C PHE A 176 7.49 19.77 0.91
N LEU A 177 8.63 19.57 0.28
CA LEU A 177 9.42 18.37 0.48
C LEU A 177 9.82 18.22 1.95
N PRO A 178 9.55 17.08 2.60
CA PRO A 178 9.97 16.85 3.98
C PRO A 178 11.49 16.94 4.16
N THR A 179 11.94 17.50 5.28
CA THR A 179 13.38 17.62 5.57
C THR A 179 14.07 16.27 5.77
N ASN A 180 13.32 15.23 6.12
CA ASN A 180 13.76 13.82 6.28
C ASN A 180 13.29 12.92 5.13
N ALA A 181 13.06 13.49 3.94
CA ALA A 181 12.52 12.73 2.80
C ALA A 181 13.42 11.57 2.38
N LYS A 182 14.74 11.76 2.39
CA LYS A 182 15.69 10.72 2.01
C LYS A 182 15.64 9.50 2.94
N GLU A 183 15.59 9.73 4.24
CA GLU A 183 15.48 8.68 5.25
C GLU A 183 14.17 7.91 5.13
N ILE A 184 13.08 8.60 4.76
CA ILE A 184 11.78 7.98 4.51
C ILE A 184 11.86 7.06 3.30
N VAL A 185 12.46 7.50 2.19
CA VAL A 185 12.61 6.70 0.97
C VAL A 185 13.47 5.46 1.24
N GLU A 186 14.64 5.62 1.86
CA GLU A 186 15.52 4.49 2.19
C GLU A 186 14.83 3.47 3.10
N TYR A 187 14.07 3.95 4.08
CA TYR A 187 13.31 3.09 4.98
C TYR A 187 12.18 2.35 4.26
N ALA A 188 11.41 3.04 3.41
CA ALA A 188 10.34 2.45 2.63
C ALA A 188 10.85 1.37 1.65
N HIS A 189 11.93 1.66 0.93
CA HIS A 189 12.52 0.73 -0.03
C HIS A 189 12.97 -0.58 0.63
N SER A 190 13.50 -0.52 1.86
CA SER A 190 13.87 -1.73 2.60
C SER A 190 12.67 -2.59 3.04
N ARG A 191 11.43 -2.10 2.87
CA ARG A 191 10.14 -2.77 3.13
C ARG A 191 9.37 -3.08 1.85
N ASN A 192 10.00 -3.00 0.70
CA ASN A 192 9.36 -3.13 -0.61
C ASN A 192 8.24 -2.11 -0.85
N ILE A 193 8.36 -0.90 -0.33
CA ILE A 193 7.38 0.16 -0.48
C ILE A 193 7.98 1.27 -1.35
N LYS A 194 7.35 1.58 -2.48
CA LYS A 194 7.67 2.73 -3.30
C LYS A 194 7.07 4.00 -2.73
N VAL A 195 7.82 5.08 -2.80
CA VAL A 195 7.40 6.41 -2.33
C VAL A 195 7.06 7.28 -3.53
N ILE A 196 5.80 7.71 -3.58
CA ILE A 196 5.27 8.62 -4.60
C ILE A 196 5.09 9.99 -3.93
N TRP A 197 5.81 11.00 -4.41
CA TRP A 197 5.72 12.34 -3.85
C TRP A 197 4.52 13.09 -4.42
N GLY A 198 3.58 13.46 -3.54
CA GLY A 198 2.43 14.26 -3.90
C GLY A 198 2.70 15.76 -3.70
N TYR A 199 2.45 16.57 -4.71
CA TYR A 199 2.45 18.02 -4.59
C TYR A 199 1.52 18.68 -5.61
N ALA A 200 1.03 19.88 -5.26
CA ALA A 200 0.02 20.56 -6.03
C ALA A 200 0.54 21.07 -7.38
N TRP A 201 -0.24 20.81 -8.44
CA TRP A 201 -0.10 21.46 -9.74
C TRP A 201 -1.28 22.41 -9.93
N LEU A 202 -1.19 23.59 -9.34
CA LEU A 202 -2.25 24.61 -9.30
C LEU A 202 -3.52 24.18 -8.54
N TRP A 203 -3.46 23.08 -7.77
CA TRP A 203 -4.48 22.82 -6.76
C TRP A 203 -4.09 23.57 -5.47
N ASP A 204 -4.94 24.49 -5.04
CA ASP A 204 -4.77 25.25 -3.82
C ASP A 204 -6.17 25.41 -3.16
N THR A 205 -6.20 25.50 -1.86
CA THR A 205 -7.42 25.83 -1.09
C THR A 205 -8.07 27.13 -1.57
N ASN A 206 -7.32 27.96 -2.25
CA ASN A 206 -7.77 29.17 -2.93
C ASN A 206 -7.71 29.00 -4.45
N CYS A 207 -8.46 28.06 -4.99
CA CYS A 207 -8.55 27.72 -6.43
C CYS A 207 -8.71 28.91 -7.39
N ASN A 208 -8.95 30.11 -6.89
CA ASN A 208 -9.11 31.35 -7.66
C ASN A 208 -7.81 32.12 -7.91
N ARG A 209 -6.66 31.60 -7.53
CA ARG A 209 -5.37 32.31 -7.63
C ARG A 209 -4.53 31.99 -8.87
N PHE A 210 -4.93 31.05 -9.71
CA PHE A 210 -4.22 30.75 -10.93
C PHE A 210 -4.80 31.52 -12.13
N ASP A 211 -3.92 31.91 -13.04
CA ASP A 211 -4.30 32.58 -14.29
C ASP A 211 -4.25 31.55 -15.43
N LEU A 212 -5.43 31.21 -15.99
CA LEU A 212 -5.57 30.32 -17.15
C LEU A 212 -4.76 30.76 -18.36
N LYS A 213 -4.35 32.03 -18.43
CA LYS A 213 -3.50 32.57 -19.52
C LYS A 213 -2.02 32.26 -19.30
N ASN A 214 -1.61 31.90 -18.08
CA ASN A 214 -0.20 31.63 -17.73
C ASN A 214 0.08 30.14 -17.45
N LEU A 215 -0.74 29.25 -17.94
CA LEU A 215 -0.54 27.79 -17.70
C LEU A 215 0.82 27.28 -18.19
N GLU A 216 1.37 27.91 -19.21
CA GLU A 216 2.71 27.61 -19.73
C GLU A 216 3.82 27.90 -18.71
N GLY A 217 3.82 29.11 -18.12
CA GLY A 217 4.77 29.49 -17.09
C GLY A 217 4.68 28.59 -15.85
N TYR A 218 3.48 28.23 -15.44
CA TYR A 218 3.29 27.30 -14.31
C TYR A 218 3.84 25.90 -14.60
N SER A 219 3.75 25.40 -15.83
CA SER A 219 4.37 24.11 -16.20
C SER A 219 5.88 24.12 -15.99
N GLU A 220 6.54 25.21 -16.37
CA GLU A 220 7.98 25.39 -16.19
C GLU A 220 8.37 25.53 -14.71
N GLU A 221 7.60 26.26 -13.92
CA GLU A 221 7.79 26.40 -12.47
C GLU A 221 7.66 25.06 -11.74
N ILE A 222 6.67 24.26 -12.07
CA ILE A 222 6.44 22.92 -11.49
C ILE A 222 7.60 21.99 -11.79
N PHE A 223 8.06 21.95 -13.04
CA PHE A 223 9.20 21.15 -13.44
C PHE A 223 10.50 21.63 -12.76
N ALA A 224 10.73 22.94 -12.72
CA ALA A 224 11.89 23.51 -12.03
C ALA A 224 11.91 23.21 -10.52
N LYS A 225 10.75 23.21 -9.86
CA LYS A 225 10.62 22.79 -8.45
C LYS A 225 11.03 21.33 -8.27
N TYR A 226 10.56 20.41 -9.13
CA TYR A 226 10.96 19.01 -9.08
C TYR A 226 12.48 18.85 -9.21
N GLU A 227 13.08 19.50 -10.19
CA GLU A 227 14.52 19.48 -10.44
C GLU A 227 15.33 20.00 -9.25
N ALA A 228 14.85 21.07 -8.63
CA ALA A 228 15.55 21.72 -7.52
C ALA A 228 15.50 20.91 -6.21
N GLU A 229 14.38 20.24 -5.94
CA GLU A 229 14.08 19.67 -4.63
C GLU A 229 14.04 18.12 -4.65
N TYR A 230 13.20 17.52 -5.49
CA TYR A 230 12.84 16.11 -5.41
C TYR A 230 13.91 15.15 -5.96
N THR A 231 14.66 15.57 -6.98
CA THR A 231 15.74 14.74 -7.55
C THR A 231 16.83 14.37 -6.54
N LYS A 232 16.98 15.14 -5.46
CA LYS A 232 18.04 14.97 -4.45
C LYS A 232 17.73 13.91 -3.39
N VAL A 233 16.48 13.58 -3.23
CA VAL A 233 16.01 12.71 -2.14
C VAL A 233 15.58 11.33 -2.61
N GLY A 234 15.43 11.15 -3.92
CA GLY A 234 14.88 9.94 -4.49
C GLY A 234 13.36 9.90 -4.41
N GLY A 235 12.82 8.70 -4.56
CA GLY A 235 11.40 8.43 -4.73
C GLY A 235 11.15 7.75 -6.07
N ASP A 236 9.96 7.19 -6.25
CA ASP A 236 9.65 6.31 -7.38
C ASP A 236 8.70 6.97 -8.38
N GLY A 237 8.13 8.11 -8.03
CA GLY A 237 7.22 8.84 -8.88
C GLY A 237 6.65 10.08 -8.23
N ILE A 238 5.73 10.69 -8.95
CA ILE A 238 4.99 11.87 -8.49
C ILE A 238 3.49 11.67 -8.63
N TYR A 239 2.78 12.24 -7.67
CA TYR A 239 1.32 12.34 -7.66
C TYR A 239 0.94 13.81 -7.61
N PHE A 240 -0.04 14.23 -8.39
CA PHE A 240 -0.47 15.62 -8.38
C PHE A 240 -1.99 15.74 -8.50
N GLN A 241 -2.49 16.82 -7.98
CA GLN A 241 -3.84 17.33 -8.24
C GLN A 241 -3.73 18.68 -8.97
N THR A 242 -4.73 19.01 -9.75
CA THR A 242 -4.84 20.30 -10.42
C THR A 242 -6.25 20.88 -10.25
N PHE A 243 -6.56 21.98 -10.89
CA PHE A 243 -7.80 22.75 -10.77
C PHE A 243 -9.08 22.03 -11.28
N THR A 244 -9.19 20.71 -11.12
CA THR A 244 -10.36 19.92 -11.52
C THR A 244 -11.43 19.79 -10.42
N GLU A 245 -11.18 20.29 -9.22
CA GLU A 245 -12.12 20.30 -8.10
C GLU A 245 -12.95 21.60 -8.02
N LEU A 246 -13.16 22.26 -9.12
CA LEU A 246 -13.91 23.50 -9.16
C LEU A 246 -15.43 23.23 -9.24
N PRO A 247 -16.28 24.10 -8.68
CA PRO A 247 -17.72 23.89 -8.64
C PRO A 247 -18.39 23.98 -10.02
N ASN A 248 -17.76 24.68 -10.98
CA ASN A 248 -18.26 24.87 -12.32
C ASN A 248 -17.36 24.17 -13.34
N ASP A 249 -17.90 23.77 -14.48
CA ASP A 249 -17.15 23.17 -15.59
C ASP A 249 -16.50 24.22 -16.53
N ASN A 250 -16.76 25.51 -16.26
CA ASN A 250 -16.29 26.62 -17.08
C ASN A 250 -15.90 27.85 -16.22
N ILE A 251 -14.82 28.53 -16.61
CA ILE A 251 -14.38 29.83 -16.06
C ILE A 251 -14.15 30.79 -17.23
N ASP A 252 -14.87 31.91 -17.26
CA ASP A 252 -14.73 32.96 -18.28
C ASP A 252 -14.79 32.44 -19.73
N GLY A 253 -15.63 31.44 -19.99
CA GLY A 253 -15.79 30.82 -21.32
C GLY A 253 -14.75 29.72 -21.62
N VAL A 254 -13.83 29.42 -20.69
CA VAL A 254 -12.84 28.34 -20.84
C VAL A 254 -13.35 27.07 -20.14
N ILE A 255 -13.42 25.96 -20.88
CA ILE A 255 -13.77 24.65 -20.31
C ILE A 255 -12.63 24.14 -19.45
N ILE A 256 -12.91 23.89 -18.16
CA ILE A 256 -11.91 23.48 -17.17
C ILE A 256 -11.23 22.17 -17.57
N ALA A 257 -11.99 21.17 -17.98
CA ALA A 257 -11.44 19.86 -18.37
C ALA A 257 -10.47 19.97 -19.57
N GLU A 258 -10.78 20.83 -20.55
CA GLU A 258 -9.91 21.09 -21.70
C GLU A 258 -8.61 21.77 -21.28
N ALA A 259 -8.72 22.84 -20.47
CA ALA A 259 -7.58 23.58 -19.96
C ALA A 259 -6.68 22.70 -19.08
N ALA A 260 -7.27 21.90 -18.20
CA ALA A 260 -6.53 20.97 -17.34
C ALA A 260 -5.80 19.90 -18.15
N ALA A 261 -6.46 19.26 -19.13
CA ALA A 261 -5.82 18.25 -19.96
C ALA A 261 -4.63 18.83 -20.78
N LYS A 262 -4.78 20.02 -21.35
CA LYS A 262 -3.69 20.72 -22.07
C LYS A 262 -2.52 21.06 -21.13
N PHE A 263 -2.83 21.57 -19.94
CA PHE A 263 -1.83 21.91 -18.93
C PHE A 263 -1.07 20.67 -18.45
N VAL A 264 -1.79 19.59 -18.11
CA VAL A 264 -1.19 18.32 -17.70
C VAL A 264 -0.28 17.78 -18.81
N ASN A 265 -0.76 17.70 -20.06
CA ASN A 265 0.05 17.19 -21.17
C ASN A 265 1.31 18.01 -21.41
N ARG A 266 1.24 19.34 -21.32
CA ARG A 266 2.41 20.20 -21.43
C ARG A 266 3.41 19.94 -20.29
N THR A 267 2.93 19.91 -19.06
CA THR A 267 3.78 19.72 -17.89
C THR A 267 4.46 18.36 -17.92
N VAL A 268 3.72 17.28 -18.18
CA VAL A 268 4.31 15.93 -18.23
C VAL A 268 5.27 15.75 -19.40
N ALA A 269 5.11 16.48 -20.50
CA ALA A 269 6.06 16.44 -21.59
C ALA A 269 7.46 16.90 -21.15
N LEU A 270 7.56 17.94 -20.29
CA LEU A 270 8.83 18.38 -19.71
C LEU A 270 9.48 17.29 -18.85
N PHE A 271 8.66 16.57 -18.06
CA PHE A 271 9.15 15.45 -17.24
C PHE A 271 9.63 14.30 -18.12
N TYR A 272 8.84 13.83 -19.07
CA TYR A 272 9.18 12.66 -19.89
C TYR A 272 10.32 12.90 -20.89
N GLU A 273 10.61 14.16 -21.25
CA GLU A 273 11.80 14.49 -22.02
C GLU A 273 13.08 14.15 -21.25
N LYS A 274 13.09 14.38 -19.93
CA LYS A 274 14.26 14.16 -19.08
C LYS A 274 14.21 12.85 -18.30
N TYR A 275 13.02 12.40 -17.90
CA TYR A 275 12.74 11.22 -17.07
C TYR A 275 11.69 10.33 -17.75
N PRO A 276 12.06 9.61 -18.83
CA PRO A 276 11.07 8.89 -19.67
C PRO A 276 10.33 7.78 -18.93
N ASP A 277 10.94 7.19 -17.89
CA ASP A 277 10.38 6.07 -17.12
C ASP A 277 9.73 6.51 -15.80
N MET A 278 9.59 7.82 -15.55
CA MET A 278 9.00 8.34 -14.32
C MET A 278 7.54 7.91 -14.19
N GLU A 279 7.17 7.38 -13.03
CA GLU A 279 5.76 7.14 -12.67
C GLU A 279 5.09 8.49 -12.35
N ILE A 280 4.09 8.87 -13.14
CA ILE A 280 3.32 10.11 -12.94
C ILE A 280 1.85 9.74 -12.75
N GLN A 281 1.26 10.20 -11.66
CA GLN A 281 -0.11 9.92 -11.27
C GLN A 281 -0.90 11.23 -11.15
N PHE A 282 -1.99 11.31 -11.90
CA PHE A 282 -2.93 12.42 -11.88
C PHE A 282 -4.11 12.10 -10.98
N GLY A 283 -4.16 12.69 -9.80
CA GLY A 283 -5.29 12.65 -8.89
C GLY A 283 -6.46 13.44 -9.45
N LEU A 284 -7.47 12.72 -9.95
CA LEU A 284 -8.61 13.30 -10.63
C LEU A 284 -9.79 13.47 -9.67
N HIS A 285 -10.10 14.72 -9.35
CA HIS A 285 -11.39 15.09 -8.79
C HIS A 285 -12.41 15.26 -9.92
N ALA A 286 -13.56 14.59 -9.81
CA ALA A 286 -14.53 14.57 -10.88
C ALA A 286 -15.45 15.78 -10.95
N THR A 287 -15.50 16.63 -9.92
CA THR A 287 -16.51 17.68 -9.73
C THR A 287 -16.73 18.56 -10.95
N SER A 288 -15.68 19.18 -11.49
CA SER A 288 -15.79 20.07 -12.67
C SER A 288 -15.62 19.36 -14.01
N VAL A 289 -15.24 18.08 -14.01
CA VAL A 289 -14.83 17.37 -15.24
C VAL A 289 -15.68 16.15 -15.58
N LYS A 290 -16.52 15.64 -14.67
CA LYS A 290 -17.29 14.40 -14.86
C LYS A 290 -18.18 14.39 -16.09
N ASN A 291 -18.70 15.54 -16.49
CA ASN A 291 -19.53 15.72 -17.67
C ASN A 291 -18.72 16.12 -18.92
N ARG A 292 -17.39 16.12 -18.81
CA ARG A 292 -16.43 16.56 -19.84
C ARG A 292 -15.25 15.58 -19.98
N LEU A 293 -15.49 14.31 -19.75
CA LEU A 293 -14.46 13.27 -19.77
C LEU A 293 -13.80 13.11 -21.17
N GLU A 294 -14.45 13.59 -22.23
CA GLU A 294 -13.89 13.63 -23.57
C GLU A 294 -12.57 14.43 -23.64
N PHE A 295 -12.39 15.45 -22.78
CA PHE A 295 -11.12 16.17 -22.68
C PHE A 295 -10.10 15.42 -21.83
N ILE A 296 -10.54 14.82 -20.71
CA ILE A 296 -9.66 14.01 -19.85
C ILE A 296 -9.09 12.81 -20.60
N LYS A 297 -9.87 12.26 -21.55
CA LYS A 297 -9.41 11.22 -22.48
C LYS A 297 -8.13 11.60 -23.25
N THR A 298 -7.84 12.87 -23.43
CA THR A 298 -6.68 13.37 -24.16
C THR A 298 -5.40 13.47 -23.34
N VAL A 299 -5.46 13.19 -22.04
CA VAL A 299 -4.26 13.13 -21.16
C VAL A 299 -3.32 12.03 -21.64
N ASP A 300 -2.02 12.31 -21.62
CA ASP A 300 -0.97 11.36 -22.05
C ASP A 300 -1.16 9.99 -21.38
N LYS A 301 -1.17 8.93 -22.18
CA LYS A 301 -1.42 7.55 -21.70
C LYS A 301 -0.38 7.03 -20.71
N ARG A 302 0.81 7.61 -20.66
CA ARG A 302 1.85 7.27 -19.68
C ARG A 302 1.50 7.74 -18.27
N VAL A 303 0.62 8.74 -18.15
CA VAL A 303 0.12 9.25 -16.86
C VAL A 303 -0.99 8.34 -16.37
N SER A 304 -0.87 7.82 -15.14
CA SER A 304 -1.97 7.11 -14.49
C SER A 304 -3.04 8.11 -14.06
N ILE A 305 -4.29 7.91 -14.47
CA ILE A 305 -5.41 8.65 -13.90
C ILE A 305 -5.84 7.93 -12.63
N VAL A 306 -5.71 8.60 -11.50
CA VAL A 306 -6.11 8.08 -10.19
C VAL A 306 -7.36 8.83 -9.74
N TRP A 307 -8.50 8.14 -9.74
CA TRP A 307 -9.75 8.78 -9.32
C TRP A 307 -9.88 8.79 -7.81
N GLU A 308 -10.12 9.98 -7.25
CA GLU A 308 -10.13 10.21 -5.79
C GLU A 308 -11.50 10.17 -5.12
N ASP A 309 -12.58 10.31 -5.87
CA ASP A 309 -13.92 10.46 -5.30
C ASP A 309 -14.61 9.13 -4.94
N CYS A 310 -13.84 8.09 -4.62
CA CYS A 310 -14.38 6.80 -4.19
C CYS A 310 -14.87 6.81 -2.73
N GLY A 311 -15.64 7.84 -2.37
CA GLY A 311 -16.01 8.09 -0.98
C GLY A 311 -17.18 7.28 -0.43
N SER A 312 -17.87 6.49 -1.29
CA SER A 312 -19.01 5.66 -0.86
C SER A 312 -18.61 4.25 -0.44
N PHE A 313 -17.33 3.99 -0.21
CA PHE A 313 -16.81 2.65 0.01
C PHE A 313 -16.19 2.51 1.41
N PRO A 314 -16.71 1.61 2.25
CA PRO A 314 -18.01 0.90 2.20
C PRO A 314 -19.15 1.73 2.80
N PHE A 315 -18.89 2.94 3.22
CA PHE A 315 -19.88 3.88 3.75
C PHE A 315 -19.75 5.25 3.06
N SER A 316 -20.84 5.98 3.07
CA SER A 316 -20.89 7.31 2.49
C SER A 316 -19.99 8.28 3.27
N TYR A 317 -18.78 8.46 2.79
CA TYR A 317 -18.08 9.72 2.93
C TYR A 317 -18.64 10.60 1.81
N VAL A 318 -19.38 11.65 2.14
CA VAL A 318 -20.10 12.43 1.13
C VAL A 318 -19.10 13.16 0.23
N PRO A 319 -18.68 12.58 -0.89
CA PRO A 319 -18.16 13.37 -1.97
C PRO A 319 -19.36 14.06 -2.61
N ASN A 320 -19.16 15.27 -3.03
CA ASN A 320 -20.22 16.16 -3.46
C ASN A 320 -21.15 15.61 -4.54
N ASP A 321 -20.75 14.55 -5.27
CA ASP A 321 -21.44 14.11 -6.47
C ASP A 321 -21.60 12.59 -6.64
N VAL A 322 -21.04 11.77 -5.76
CA VAL A 322 -21.19 10.32 -5.81
C VAL A 322 -21.87 9.85 -4.53
N ALA A 323 -23.16 9.82 -4.55
CA ALA A 323 -23.98 9.56 -3.35
C ALA A 323 -24.28 8.08 -3.11
N SER A 324 -23.93 7.18 -4.04
CA SER A 324 -24.24 5.76 -3.94
C SER A 324 -23.10 4.87 -4.36
N PHE A 325 -23.08 3.67 -3.78
CA PHE A 325 -22.17 2.59 -4.14
C PHE A 325 -22.22 2.23 -5.63
N ASP A 326 -23.43 2.11 -6.19
CA ASP A 326 -23.61 1.78 -7.61
C ASP A 326 -23.08 2.87 -8.52
N ALA A 327 -23.35 4.14 -8.20
CA ALA A 327 -22.83 5.28 -8.97
C ALA A 327 -21.30 5.35 -8.92
N THR A 328 -20.70 5.01 -7.78
CA THR A 328 -19.25 4.92 -7.61
C THR A 328 -18.67 3.84 -8.53
N ASN A 329 -19.25 2.65 -8.55
CA ASN A 329 -18.83 1.55 -9.40
C ASN A 329 -18.95 1.87 -10.89
N GLU A 330 -20.05 2.47 -11.30
CA GLU A 330 -20.23 2.86 -12.71
C GLU A 330 -19.22 3.93 -13.15
N LEU A 331 -18.86 4.85 -12.26
CA LEU A 331 -17.86 5.86 -12.59
C LEU A 331 -16.44 5.27 -12.62
N ILE A 332 -16.12 4.32 -11.73
CA ILE A 332 -14.86 3.56 -11.80
C ILE A 332 -14.73 2.88 -13.16
N LYS A 333 -15.76 2.17 -13.60
CA LYS A 333 -15.78 1.50 -14.92
C LYS A 333 -15.60 2.50 -16.05
N THR A 334 -16.33 3.61 -16.00
CA THR A 334 -16.27 4.65 -17.04
C THR A 334 -14.88 5.23 -17.17
N ILE A 335 -14.24 5.60 -16.04
CA ILE A 335 -12.92 6.21 -16.06
C ILE A 335 -11.85 5.18 -16.42
N SER A 336 -11.95 3.94 -15.93
CA SER A 336 -10.97 2.88 -16.22
C SER A 336 -10.89 2.50 -17.70
N GLN A 337 -11.95 2.75 -18.46
CA GLN A 337 -12.03 2.46 -19.91
C GLN A 337 -11.87 3.70 -20.78
N LEU A 338 -11.67 4.87 -20.17
CA LEU A 338 -11.72 6.17 -20.84
C LEU A 338 -10.72 6.28 -21.99
N ARG A 339 -9.50 5.77 -21.82
CA ARG A 339 -8.40 5.84 -22.79
C ARG A 339 -8.06 4.49 -23.46
N GLY A 340 -8.88 3.46 -23.21
CA GLY A 340 -8.73 2.12 -23.79
C GLY A 340 -8.06 1.10 -22.86
N ASP A 341 -7.77 -0.07 -23.39
CA ASP A 341 -7.31 -1.23 -22.60
C ASP A 341 -5.90 -1.04 -22.00
N ASP A 342 -5.04 -0.26 -22.67
CA ASP A 342 -3.67 0.03 -22.19
C ASP A 342 -3.62 1.21 -21.21
N ASP A 343 -4.77 1.68 -20.74
CA ASP A 343 -4.84 2.82 -19.84
C ASP A 343 -4.25 2.50 -18.48
N ARG A 344 -3.40 3.38 -17.96
CA ARG A 344 -2.97 3.37 -16.58
C ARG A 344 -4.02 4.05 -15.71
N PHE A 345 -4.58 3.29 -14.80
CA PHE A 345 -5.70 3.72 -13.98
C PHE A 345 -5.49 3.37 -12.51
N GLY A 346 -6.06 4.17 -11.64
CA GLY A 346 -6.09 3.91 -10.20
C GLY A 346 -7.26 4.56 -9.50
N VAL A 347 -7.43 4.24 -8.24
CA VAL A 347 -8.47 4.81 -7.37
C VAL A 347 -7.92 5.11 -5.98
N VAL A 348 -8.45 6.17 -5.35
CA VAL A 348 -8.29 6.42 -3.92
C VAL A 348 -9.61 6.12 -3.22
N THR A 349 -9.61 5.09 -2.37
CA THR A 349 -10.78 4.73 -1.57
C THR A 349 -10.75 5.48 -0.23
N LYS A 350 -11.89 6.04 0.18
CA LYS A 350 -11.98 6.90 1.38
C LYS A 350 -12.82 6.29 2.52
N GLY A 351 -13.14 5.01 2.44
CA GLY A 351 -13.97 4.30 3.42
C GLY A 351 -13.31 4.02 4.77
N LEU A 352 -12.02 4.31 4.90
CA LEU A 352 -11.23 4.11 6.13
C LEU A 352 -10.96 5.42 6.87
N VAL A 353 -11.63 6.48 6.49
CA VAL A 353 -11.44 7.83 7.06
C VAL A 353 -12.77 8.51 7.30
N LYS A 354 -12.82 9.34 8.33
CA LYS A 354 -13.87 10.32 8.58
C LYS A 354 -13.23 11.70 8.82
N LEU A 355 -12.38 12.10 7.89
CA LEU A 355 -11.64 13.35 7.97
C LEU A 355 -12.59 14.55 7.79
N ASP A 356 -12.40 15.56 8.63
CA ASP A 356 -13.04 16.87 8.47
C ASP A 356 -12.06 17.80 7.74
N TRP A 357 -12.22 17.93 6.43
CA TRP A 357 -11.38 18.75 5.58
C TRP A 357 -11.38 20.25 5.97
N THR A 358 -12.42 20.72 6.68
CA THR A 358 -12.51 22.12 7.10
C THR A 358 -11.54 22.46 8.23
N GLN A 359 -11.01 21.44 8.92
CA GLN A 359 -10.03 21.59 10.01
C GLN A 359 -8.58 21.34 9.54
N PHE A 360 -8.39 21.25 8.24
CA PHE A 360 -7.11 20.92 7.67
C PHE A 360 -6.27 22.17 7.48
N GLU A 361 -5.06 22.21 8.04
CA GLU A 361 -4.12 23.31 7.87
C GLU A 361 -2.99 22.88 6.92
N HIS A 362 -2.77 23.68 5.88
CA HIS A 362 -1.64 23.45 4.98
C HIS A 362 -0.32 23.88 5.63
N PRO A 363 0.76 23.11 5.44
CA PRO A 363 2.08 23.52 5.87
C PRO A 363 2.48 24.85 5.21
N THR A 364 3.18 25.67 5.98
CA THR A 364 3.73 26.95 5.48
C THR A 364 5.21 26.85 5.11
N GLY A 365 5.80 25.66 5.22
CA GLY A 365 7.18 25.36 4.91
C GLY A 365 7.52 23.89 5.11
N ALA A 366 8.74 23.50 4.76
CA ALA A 366 9.22 22.14 4.92
C ALA A 366 9.19 21.69 6.38
N GLN A 367 8.70 20.49 6.61
CA GLN A 367 8.56 19.88 7.94
C GLN A 367 9.36 18.59 8.02
N CYS A 368 9.74 18.18 9.23
CA CYS A 368 10.20 16.83 9.51
C CYS A 368 8.96 15.99 9.81
N ILE A 369 8.57 15.09 8.92
CA ILE A 369 7.35 14.30 9.10
C ILE A 369 7.61 12.97 9.82
N GLY A 370 6.62 12.49 10.54
CA GLY A 370 6.66 11.18 11.18
C GLY A 370 7.69 11.06 12.30
N VAL A 371 7.99 12.16 13.00
CA VAL A 371 8.89 12.19 14.15
C VAL A 371 8.20 12.91 15.31
N CYS A 372 7.30 12.21 15.99
CA CYS A 372 6.54 12.74 17.10
C CYS A 372 6.79 11.96 18.41
N SER A 373 6.52 12.60 19.54
CA SER A 373 6.62 11.93 20.82
C SER A 373 5.51 10.89 21.01
N GLU A 374 5.80 9.80 21.70
CA GLU A 374 4.82 8.78 22.09
C GLU A 374 3.60 9.39 22.80
N ARG A 375 3.79 10.38 23.64
CA ARG A 375 2.70 11.09 24.31
C ARG A 375 1.74 11.73 23.30
N MET A 376 2.26 12.32 22.22
CA MET A 376 1.41 12.94 21.19
C MET A 376 0.63 11.88 20.42
N ARG A 377 1.26 10.77 20.07
CA ARG A 377 0.59 9.64 19.40
C ARG A 377 -0.54 9.07 20.26
N LYS A 378 -0.27 8.77 21.54
CA LYS A 378 -1.30 8.30 22.50
C LYS A 378 -2.48 9.26 22.61
N ASN A 379 -2.23 10.55 22.74
CA ASN A 379 -3.30 11.55 22.78
C ASN A 379 -4.14 11.55 21.48
N ARG A 380 -3.51 11.30 20.35
CA ARG A 380 -4.19 11.25 19.06
C ARG A 380 -5.08 10.01 18.97
N ILE A 381 -4.57 8.86 19.36
CA ILE A 381 -5.30 7.59 19.44
C ILE A 381 -6.58 7.75 20.29
N GLU A 382 -6.47 8.31 21.49
CA GLU A 382 -7.62 8.54 22.37
C GLU A 382 -8.70 9.40 21.71
N ARG A 383 -8.30 10.48 21.04
CA ARG A 383 -9.23 11.39 20.32
C ARG A 383 -9.92 10.70 19.15
N LYS A 384 -9.24 9.78 18.49
CA LYS A 384 -9.74 9.10 17.29
C LYS A 384 -10.50 7.79 17.57
N SER A 385 -10.48 7.29 18.80
CA SER A 385 -11.08 5.99 19.16
C SER A 385 -12.56 5.87 18.78
N ARG A 386 -13.35 6.96 18.94
CA ARG A 386 -14.77 6.98 18.57
C ARG A 386 -14.97 6.90 17.06
N ILE A 387 -14.10 7.55 16.30
CA ILE A 387 -14.15 7.54 14.83
C ILE A 387 -13.83 6.14 14.33
N TRP A 388 -12.81 5.51 14.88
CA TRP A 388 -12.43 4.14 14.53
C TRP A 388 -13.52 3.11 14.84
N ARG A 389 -14.19 3.24 15.98
CA ARG A 389 -15.38 2.40 16.26
C ARG A 389 -16.48 2.55 15.22
N TYR A 390 -16.71 3.76 14.75
CA TYR A 390 -17.67 4.02 13.69
C TYR A 390 -17.23 3.39 12.37
N ILE A 391 -15.98 3.59 11.96
CA ILE A 391 -15.40 2.99 10.75
C ILE A 391 -15.51 1.47 10.83
N GLN A 392 -15.08 0.87 11.94
CA GLN A 392 -15.16 -0.58 12.16
C GLN A 392 -16.59 -1.11 12.05
N ALA A 393 -17.55 -0.45 12.67
CA ALA A 393 -18.97 -0.84 12.58
C ALA A 393 -19.47 -0.80 11.13
N CYS A 394 -19.10 0.22 10.36
CA CYS A 394 -19.45 0.31 8.95
C CYS A 394 -18.85 -0.83 8.12
N TRP A 395 -17.58 -1.16 8.35
CA TRP A 395 -16.91 -2.25 7.64
C TRP A 395 -17.47 -3.62 8.01
N LEU A 396 -17.73 -3.88 9.29
CA LEU A 396 -18.35 -5.14 9.72
C LEU A 396 -19.76 -5.34 9.13
N THR A 397 -20.52 -4.24 9.00
CA THR A 397 -21.88 -4.30 8.46
C THR A 397 -21.90 -4.43 6.93
N ASN A 398 -20.92 -3.89 6.24
CA ASN A 398 -20.90 -3.80 4.79
C ASN A 398 -19.72 -4.54 4.14
N ALA A 399 -19.14 -5.52 4.84
CA ALA A 399 -18.00 -6.29 4.34
C ALA A 399 -18.27 -6.93 2.98
N ASP A 400 -19.49 -7.48 2.79
CA ASP A 400 -19.89 -8.10 1.52
C ASP A 400 -19.84 -7.09 0.36
N LYS A 401 -20.35 -5.88 0.56
CA LYS A 401 -20.33 -4.81 -0.46
C LYS A 401 -18.90 -4.31 -0.72
N ALA A 402 -18.10 -4.19 0.34
CA ALA A 402 -16.70 -3.83 0.23
C ALA A 402 -15.94 -4.86 -0.63
N TYR A 403 -16.20 -6.14 -0.38
CA TYR A 403 -15.56 -7.21 -1.13
C TYR A 403 -16.05 -7.29 -2.58
N GLU A 404 -17.34 -7.13 -2.82
CA GLU A 404 -17.92 -7.06 -4.16
C GLU A 404 -17.28 -5.96 -5.01
N MET A 405 -17.13 -4.74 -4.46
CA MET A 405 -16.44 -3.64 -5.13
C MET A 405 -14.97 -3.96 -5.38
N THR A 406 -14.27 -4.57 -4.42
CA THR A 406 -12.88 -4.99 -4.58
C THR A 406 -12.74 -6.03 -5.68
N GLN A 407 -13.65 -7.00 -5.74
CA GLN A 407 -13.70 -7.99 -6.82
C GLN A 407 -13.94 -7.35 -8.18
N GLU A 408 -14.80 -6.35 -8.25
CA GLU A 408 -15.05 -5.62 -9.49
C GLU A 408 -13.80 -4.83 -9.91
N MET A 409 -13.13 -4.15 -9.00
CA MET A 409 -11.84 -3.49 -9.27
C MET A 409 -10.79 -4.50 -9.77
N CYS A 410 -10.71 -5.70 -9.18
CA CYS A 410 -9.78 -6.74 -9.63
C CYS A 410 -10.09 -7.27 -11.03
N ARG A 411 -11.35 -7.25 -11.47
CA ARG A 411 -11.72 -7.63 -12.85
C ARG A 411 -11.34 -6.56 -13.86
N ILE A 412 -11.30 -5.31 -13.45
CA ILE A 412 -10.85 -4.22 -14.29
C ILE A 412 -9.36 -4.44 -14.57
N LYS A 413 -9.00 -4.48 -15.87
CA LYS A 413 -7.61 -4.66 -16.31
C LYS A 413 -6.86 -5.84 -15.68
N ASN A 414 -7.59 -6.87 -15.26
CA ASN A 414 -7.02 -8.07 -14.67
C ASN A 414 -6.06 -7.76 -13.48
N GLY A 415 -6.42 -6.80 -12.63
CA GLY A 415 -5.62 -6.38 -11.48
C GLY A 415 -4.44 -5.46 -11.80
N ASP A 416 -4.22 -5.10 -13.06
CA ASP A 416 -3.15 -4.20 -13.49
C ASP A 416 -3.58 -2.73 -13.34
N PHE A 417 -3.72 -2.31 -12.10
CA PHE A 417 -4.06 -0.94 -11.71
C PHE A 417 -3.64 -0.68 -10.25
N CYS A 418 -3.73 0.56 -9.81
CA CYS A 418 -3.38 0.95 -8.45
C CYS A 418 -4.61 1.24 -7.59
N VAL A 419 -4.55 0.80 -6.34
CA VAL A 419 -5.56 1.11 -5.31
C VAL A 419 -4.85 1.73 -4.11
N PHE A 420 -5.25 2.93 -3.78
CA PHE A 420 -4.80 3.61 -2.58
C PHE A 420 -5.95 3.78 -1.61
N ALA A 421 -5.69 3.61 -0.32
CA ALA A 421 -6.66 3.89 0.73
C ALA A 421 -6.26 5.16 1.50
N LEU A 422 -7.22 6.01 1.76
CA LEU A 422 -7.07 7.09 2.73
C LEU A 422 -7.48 6.56 4.10
N VAL A 423 -6.53 6.54 5.04
CA VAL A 423 -6.70 6.01 6.40
C VAL A 423 -6.76 7.16 7.40
N GLU A 424 -7.63 7.03 8.40
CA GLU A 424 -7.77 8.00 9.48
C GLU A 424 -6.43 8.23 10.21
N ASP A 425 -6.12 9.48 10.50
CA ASP A 425 -4.83 9.89 11.04
C ASP A 425 -4.57 9.41 12.49
N GLY A 426 -3.30 9.28 12.85
CA GLY A 426 -2.83 9.09 14.22
C GLY A 426 -3.07 7.71 14.83
N MET A 427 -3.52 6.73 14.07
CA MET A 427 -3.82 5.38 14.59
C MET A 427 -3.00 4.29 13.90
N PHE A 428 -2.76 4.42 12.61
CA PHE A 428 -2.18 3.35 11.79
C PHE A 428 -0.73 3.04 12.18
N GLU A 429 0.01 4.01 12.68
CA GLU A 429 1.38 3.83 13.14
C GLU A 429 1.51 2.94 14.37
N GLU A 430 0.51 3.01 15.27
CA GLU A 430 0.52 2.27 16.53
C GLU A 430 -0.27 0.96 16.43
N ASN A 431 -1.37 0.98 15.67
CA ASN A 431 -2.30 -0.13 15.61
C ASN A 431 -2.76 -0.40 14.17
N ILE A 432 -2.65 -1.63 13.75
CA ILE A 432 -3.31 -2.08 12.53
C ILE A 432 -4.77 -2.37 12.85
N MET A 433 -5.64 -1.40 12.56
CA MET A 433 -7.07 -1.57 12.81
C MET A 433 -7.69 -2.59 11.87
N TYR A 434 -8.57 -3.42 12.38
CA TYR A 434 -9.23 -4.50 11.65
C TYR A 434 -9.76 -4.10 10.25
N PRO A 435 -10.44 -2.97 10.05
CA PRO A 435 -10.91 -2.57 8.72
C PRO A 435 -9.78 -2.38 7.70
N VAL A 436 -8.63 -1.85 8.15
CA VAL A 436 -7.47 -1.62 7.25
C VAL A 436 -6.85 -2.96 6.85
N ALA A 437 -6.68 -3.87 7.83
CA ALA A 437 -6.17 -5.21 7.57
C ALA A 437 -7.11 -6.02 6.65
N LEU A 438 -8.40 -5.94 6.88
CA LEU A 438 -9.41 -6.62 6.05
C LEU A 438 -9.37 -6.10 4.62
N TYR A 439 -9.33 -4.78 4.44
CA TYR A 439 -9.25 -4.19 3.10
C TYR A 439 -7.98 -4.59 2.36
N SER A 440 -6.85 -4.58 3.04
CA SER A 440 -5.58 -5.03 2.47
C SER A 440 -5.64 -6.49 2.01
N GLU A 441 -6.21 -7.38 2.82
CA GLU A 441 -6.38 -8.79 2.43
C GLU A 441 -7.37 -8.97 1.27
N MET A 442 -8.43 -8.14 1.19
CA MET A 442 -9.33 -8.11 0.04
C MET A 442 -8.61 -7.71 -1.27
N LEU A 443 -7.65 -6.79 -1.22
CA LEU A 443 -6.83 -6.39 -2.37
C LEU A 443 -5.82 -7.48 -2.75
N TRP A 444 -5.31 -8.20 -1.76
CA TRP A 444 -4.41 -9.33 -1.98
C TRP A 444 -5.14 -10.53 -2.58
N ASN A 445 -6.29 -10.89 -2.04
CA ASN A 445 -7.09 -12.03 -2.45
C ASN A 445 -8.54 -11.64 -2.77
N CYS A 446 -8.80 -11.24 -4.00
CA CYS A 446 -10.15 -10.89 -4.46
C CYS A 446 -10.98 -12.09 -4.96
N ARG A 447 -10.51 -13.33 -4.81
CA ARG A 447 -11.19 -14.55 -5.31
C ARG A 447 -11.72 -15.44 -4.21
N GLY A 448 -11.52 -15.08 -2.95
CA GLY A 448 -11.91 -15.86 -1.79
C GLY A 448 -13.37 -15.65 -1.36
N ASP A 449 -13.69 -16.19 -0.21
CA ASP A 449 -14.94 -15.95 0.53
C ASP A 449 -14.71 -14.85 1.57
N VAL A 450 -15.60 -13.87 1.62
CA VAL A 450 -15.43 -12.71 2.50
C VAL A 450 -15.45 -13.08 3.98
N LYS A 451 -16.26 -14.07 4.37
CA LYS A 451 -16.34 -14.50 5.78
C LYS A 451 -15.09 -15.24 6.21
N ALA A 452 -14.53 -16.05 5.31
CA ALA A 452 -13.25 -16.70 5.54
C ALA A 452 -12.14 -15.67 5.71
N LEU A 453 -12.07 -14.64 4.84
CA LEU A 453 -11.12 -13.54 4.98
C LEU A 453 -11.30 -12.77 6.29
N MET A 454 -12.55 -12.46 6.65
CA MET A 454 -12.85 -11.76 7.90
C MET A 454 -12.37 -12.55 9.13
N SER A 455 -12.60 -13.86 9.15
CA SER A 455 -12.17 -14.72 10.24
C SER A 455 -10.64 -14.84 10.31
N GLU A 456 -10.00 -15.01 9.17
CA GLU A 456 -8.55 -15.13 9.09
C GLU A 456 -7.84 -13.84 9.56
N VAL A 457 -8.32 -12.69 9.11
CA VAL A 457 -7.76 -11.38 9.52
C VAL A 457 -7.97 -11.13 11.01
N ALA A 458 -9.11 -11.55 11.56
CA ALA A 458 -9.43 -11.37 12.98
C ALA A 458 -8.53 -12.20 13.92
N LEU A 459 -7.90 -13.26 13.40
CA LEU A 459 -6.99 -14.13 14.19
C LEU A 459 -5.55 -13.60 14.27
N ARG A 460 -5.22 -12.55 13.49
CA ARG A 460 -3.87 -11.97 13.49
C ARG A 460 -3.68 -11.14 14.76
N ASP A 461 -2.71 -11.49 15.60
CA ASP A 461 -2.45 -10.82 16.89
C ASP A 461 -2.01 -9.35 16.77
N TYR A 462 -1.43 -8.95 15.65
CA TYR A 462 -1.13 -7.54 15.38
C TYR A 462 -2.35 -6.73 14.91
N VAL A 463 -3.52 -7.34 14.73
CA VAL A 463 -4.75 -6.66 14.33
C VAL A 463 -5.55 -6.23 15.55
N CYS A 464 -5.93 -4.97 15.59
CA CYS A 464 -6.66 -4.37 16.68
C CYS A 464 -8.13 -4.10 16.31
N PHE A 465 -9.00 -4.32 17.27
CA PHE A 465 -10.41 -3.92 17.20
C PHE A 465 -10.62 -2.62 17.98
N ALA A 466 -11.47 -1.71 17.45
CA ALA A 466 -11.75 -0.42 18.08
C ALA A 466 -12.79 -0.53 19.23
#